data_e0e13ebeed081ceab50e2d3cebd541ba
#
_entry.id   e0e13ebeed081ceab50e2d3cebd541ba
#
_cell.length_a   1.000
_cell.length_b   1.000
_cell.length_c   1.000
_cell.angle_alpha   90.00
_cell.angle_beta   90.00
_cell.angle_gamma   90.00
#
_symmetry.space_group_name_H-M   'P 1'
#
loop_
_entity.id
_entity.type
_entity.pdbx_description
1 polymer ?
#
loop_
_entity_poly.entity_id
_entity_poly.type
_entity_poly.pdbx_seq_one_letter_code
_entity_poly.pdbx_strand_id
1 'polypeptide(L)'
;MESDRPAYVTAMLTSAAYPFPVQDEEIELRQTHISYVHLTQEFVYKTKKPVDFGFINQLSAETRRLNCEREVKLNSRLAPSIYISVVPIVLLPSGQIQVEPANEDLPNSEIIEWAVKMKRLPEDSTLQKFLTGSEDRSTEVMSNLPVDLANRLVAFHRDCPKVQSDPDFAGIGAVRAWWDRETREIKEFLGVTFDEEIQARLNHFTDSTLDRIEGILLNRLESGLVVEGHGDLHCDHVYLVKSGTIENSGQSEILIVDCIEFNDWFQFRFLDVGYEIAFLAMDLTFQGWENLADEFVAHYIISSGDQTLSALQPLHRMFRAFVRAKIFSITAMDRNIDQDMRDSAIIEAKKYSELADSFATRFQAQKFIVLSGVSGSGKSLLGAAVAARIGAVWLNSDVIRKELAGIPVTEVLDAEHYDLDMNVKVYQTLRERTRKYLREGFTVVADATHLQKVHRAETLQAAQHTKAETLLVGLRINEPLASQRVTDRSRQTGNISDATVEIVRDQLMQREEIEPDEANSYLILDSGDSFKYNLEEILKSIEVR
;
A
#
# COMPACT_ATOMS: atom_id res chain seq x y z
N MET A 1 -18.58 -32.46 -10.70
CA MET A 1 -17.45 -31.74 -10.08
C MET A 1 -16.95 -32.30 -8.74
N GLU A 2 -17.63 -33.25 -8.09
CA GLU A 2 -17.13 -33.91 -6.86
C GLU A 2 -16.13 -35.06 -7.10
N SER A 3 -16.03 -35.58 -8.32
CA SER A 3 -15.24 -36.79 -8.63
C SER A 3 -13.73 -36.57 -8.77
N ASP A 4 -13.24 -35.35 -8.70
CA ASP A 4 -11.81 -35.01 -8.97
C ASP A 4 -11.07 -34.43 -7.76
N ARG A 5 -11.72 -34.39 -6.59
CA ARG A 5 -11.08 -33.89 -5.37
C ARG A 5 -10.23 -34.98 -4.71
N PRO A 6 -9.02 -34.65 -4.22
CA PRO A 6 -8.23 -35.59 -3.43
C PRO A 6 -9.03 -36.12 -2.23
N ALA A 7 -8.87 -37.42 -1.91
CA ALA A 7 -9.65 -38.10 -0.86
C ALA A 7 -9.55 -37.38 0.50
N TYR A 8 -8.40 -36.81 0.84
CA TYR A 8 -8.22 -36.09 2.09
C TYR A 8 -9.12 -34.84 2.20
N VAL A 9 -9.43 -34.15 1.09
CA VAL A 9 -10.28 -32.97 1.11
C VAL A 9 -11.70 -33.32 1.58
N THR A 10 -12.22 -34.44 1.13
CA THR A 10 -13.55 -34.92 1.56
C THR A 10 -13.50 -35.49 2.99
N ALA A 11 -12.44 -36.22 3.36
CA ALA A 11 -12.27 -36.75 4.70
C ALA A 11 -12.21 -35.64 5.77
N MET A 12 -11.58 -34.53 5.46
CA MET A 12 -11.49 -33.34 6.34
C MET A 12 -12.83 -32.61 6.53
N LEU A 13 -13.92 -33.02 5.88
CA LEU A 13 -15.28 -32.54 6.17
C LEU A 13 -15.97 -33.32 7.30
N THR A 14 -15.27 -34.25 7.93
CA THR A 14 -15.80 -35.04 9.05
C THR A 14 -14.99 -34.78 10.32
N SER A 15 -15.67 -34.79 11.46
CA SER A 15 -15.08 -34.60 12.79
C SER A 15 -13.98 -35.62 13.10
N ALA A 16 -14.10 -36.85 12.53
CA ALA A 16 -13.14 -37.91 12.69
C ALA A 16 -11.72 -37.58 12.15
N ALA A 17 -11.59 -36.57 11.30
CA ALA A 17 -10.31 -36.13 10.77
C ALA A 17 -9.49 -35.25 11.74
N TYR A 18 -10.07 -34.77 12.82
CA TYR A 18 -9.44 -33.77 13.71
C TYR A 18 -9.09 -34.37 15.08
N PRO A 19 -7.98 -33.94 15.72
CA PRO A 19 -7.56 -34.41 17.04
C PRO A 19 -8.32 -33.77 18.21
N PHE A 20 -9.33 -32.93 17.94
CA PHE A 20 -10.15 -32.24 18.92
C PHE A 20 -11.64 -32.36 18.58
N PRO A 21 -12.55 -32.17 19.56
CA PRO A 21 -13.98 -32.21 19.30
C PRO A 21 -14.43 -31.11 18.34
N VAL A 22 -15.10 -31.48 17.27
CA VAL A 22 -15.76 -30.59 16.30
C VAL A 22 -16.97 -31.31 15.74
N GLN A 23 -18.03 -30.62 15.36
CA GLN A 23 -19.19 -31.20 14.69
C GLN A 23 -19.03 -31.12 13.17
N ASP A 24 -19.49 -32.13 12.45
CA ASP A 24 -19.35 -32.19 10.98
C ASP A 24 -19.99 -30.96 10.31
N GLU A 25 -21.13 -30.50 10.83
CA GLU A 25 -21.89 -29.36 10.33
C GLU A 25 -21.17 -28.01 10.55
N GLU A 26 -20.17 -27.96 11.42
CA GLU A 26 -19.36 -26.79 11.73
C GLU A 26 -18.10 -26.69 10.85
N ILE A 27 -17.86 -27.71 10.00
CA ILE A 27 -16.70 -27.75 9.12
C ILE A 27 -17.11 -27.21 7.75
N GLU A 28 -16.56 -26.08 7.37
CA GLU A 28 -16.80 -25.44 6.09
C GLU A 28 -15.60 -25.63 5.16
N LEU A 29 -15.85 -25.97 3.89
CA LEU A 29 -14.82 -26.00 2.85
C LEU A 29 -14.97 -24.77 1.95
N ARG A 30 -13.93 -23.97 1.91
CA ARG A 30 -13.72 -22.95 0.89
C ARG A 30 -12.59 -23.36 -0.04
N GLN A 31 -12.59 -22.84 -1.25
CA GLN A 31 -11.51 -23.12 -2.18
C GLN A 31 -11.18 -21.91 -3.01
N THR A 32 -9.89 -21.74 -3.25
CA THR A 32 -9.33 -20.78 -4.20
C THR A 32 -8.82 -21.53 -5.45
N HIS A 33 -8.28 -20.82 -6.41
CA HIS A 33 -7.64 -21.46 -7.58
C HIS A 33 -6.47 -22.39 -7.16
N ILE A 34 -5.78 -22.09 -6.06
CA ILE A 34 -4.53 -22.75 -5.67
C ILE A 34 -4.59 -23.49 -4.31
N SER A 35 -5.69 -23.40 -3.57
CA SER A 35 -5.80 -23.99 -2.22
C SER A 35 -7.20 -24.51 -1.91
N TYR A 36 -7.24 -25.50 -1.00
CA TYR A 36 -8.44 -25.87 -0.25
C TYR A 36 -8.31 -25.36 1.18
N VAL A 37 -9.37 -24.80 1.73
CA VAL A 37 -9.39 -24.15 3.05
C VAL A 37 -10.53 -24.77 3.87
N HIS A 38 -10.17 -25.58 4.87
CA HIS A 38 -11.12 -26.14 5.82
C HIS A 38 -11.19 -25.26 7.05
N LEU A 39 -12.38 -24.77 7.38
CA LEU A 39 -12.63 -23.92 8.53
C LEU A 39 -13.37 -24.74 9.59
N THR A 40 -12.82 -24.78 10.81
CA THR A 40 -13.50 -25.27 12.02
C THR A 40 -13.89 -24.05 12.87
N GLN A 41 -14.44 -24.28 14.08
CA GLN A 41 -14.78 -23.16 14.98
C GLN A 41 -13.57 -22.29 15.34
N GLU A 42 -12.41 -22.92 15.69
CA GLU A 42 -11.23 -22.22 16.20
C GLU A 42 -10.10 -22.14 15.19
N PHE A 43 -9.99 -23.11 14.27
CA PHE A 43 -8.84 -23.24 13.38
C PHE A 43 -9.22 -23.27 11.91
N VAL A 44 -8.25 -22.90 11.09
CA VAL A 44 -8.28 -23.01 9.64
C VAL A 44 -7.14 -23.91 9.21
N TYR A 45 -7.41 -24.85 8.31
CA TYR A 45 -6.43 -25.72 7.68
C TYR A 45 -6.41 -25.47 6.18
N LYS A 46 -5.33 -24.86 5.69
CA LYS A 46 -5.16 -24.51 4.28
C LYS A 46 -4.17 -25.47 3.63
N THR A 47 -4.66 -26.28 2.65
CA THR A 47 -3.85 -27.20 1.84
C THR A 47 -3.68 -26.66 0.43
N LYS A 48 -2.55 -26.94 -0.19
CA LYS A 48 -2.23 -26.50 -1.55
C LYS A 48 -2.83 -27.45 -2.59
N LYS A 49 -3.38 -26.93 -3.69
CA LYS A 49 -3.85 -27.74 -4.83
C LYS A 49 -2.68 -28.18 -5.71
N PRO A 50 -2.70 -29.39 -6.27
CA PRO A 50 -1.70 -29.84 -7.23
C PRO A 50 -1.93 -29.23 -8.63
N VAL A 51 -1.60 -27.96 -8.79
CA VAL A 51 -1.82 -27.18 -10.02
C VAL A 51 -0.53 -26.62 -10.57
N ASP A 52 -0.52 -26.35 -11.88
CA ASP A 52 0.52 -25.60 -12.57
C ASP A 52 -0.15 -24.53 -13.47
N PHE A 53 0.07 -23.25 -13.14
CA PHE A 53 -0.41 -22.11 -13.90
C PHE A 53 0.72 -21.31 -14.56
N GLY A 54 1.94 -21.89 -14.67
CA GLY A 54 3.10 -21.22 -15.21
C GLY A 54 3.78 -20.28 -14.20
N PHE A 55 3.03 -19.41 -13.53
CA PHE A 55 3.57 -18.55 -12.46
C PHE A 55 3.62 -19.26 -11.10
N ILE A 56 2.93 -20.38 -10.95
CA ILE A 56 2.95 -21.24 -9.76
C ILE A 56 2.93 -22.70 -10.23
N ASN A 57 3.83 -23.53 -9.67
CA ASN A 57 3.85 -24.97 -9.86
C ASN A 57 3.84 -25.67 -8.50
N GLN A 58 2.76 -26.39 -8.20
CA GLN A 58 2.53 -27.12 -6.95
C GLN A 58 2.22 -28.61 -7.19
N LEU A 59 2.65 -29.17 -8.33
CA LEU A 59 2.36 -30.56 -8.69
C LEU A 59 2.98 -31.56 -7.70
N SER A 60 4.21 -31.33 -7.25
CA SER A 60 4.87 -32.24 -6.29
C SER A 60 4.43 -31.97 -4.85
N ALA A 61 4.26 -33.05 -4.06
CA ALA A 61 3.94 -32.94 -2.64
C ALA A 61 5.01 -32.19 -1.85
N GLU A 62 6.30 -32.35 -2.22
CA GLU A 62 7.41 -31.65 -1.60
C GLU A 62 7.33 -30.13 -1.86
N THR A 63 7.00 -29.70 -3.08
CA THR A 63 6.79 -28.27 -3.38
C THR A 63 5.64 -27.71 -2.55
N ARG A 64 4.53 -28.45 -2.40
CA ARG A 64 3.41 -28.01 -1.57
C ARG A 64 3.79 -27.88 -0.10
N ARG A 65 4.57 -28.84 0.44
CA ARG A 65 5.11 -28.77 1.80
C ARG A 65 5.96 -27.51 2.01
N LEU A 66 6.92 -27.28 1.11
CA LEU A 66 7.80 -26.11 1.18
C LEU A 66 7.01 -24.79 1.07
N ASN A 67 5.97 -24.74 0.24
CA ASN A 67 5.10 -23.58 0.15
C ASN A 67 4.29 -23.37 1.44
N CYS A 68 3.81 -24.43 2.11
CA CYS A 68 3.16 -24.31 3.42
C CYS A 68 4.14 -23.75 4.48
N GLU A 69 5.38 -24.26 4.54
CA GLU A 69 6.40 -23.76 5.47
C GLU A 69 6.75 -22.30 5.21
N ARG A 70 6.87 -21.92 3.93
CA ARG A 70 7.13 -20.55 3.52
C ARG A 70 5.96 -19.64 3.84
N GLU A 71 4.73 -20.09 3.65
CA GLU A 71 3.52 -19.33 4.00
C GLU A 71 3.49 -18.99 5.50
N VAL A 72 3.73 -19.96 6.37
CA VAL A 72 3.80 -19.71 7.82
C VAL A 72 4.91 -18.71 8.14
N LYS A 73 6.11 -18.89 7.58
CA LYS A 73 7.25 -18.01 7.82
C LYS A 73 6.98 -16.57 7.39
N LEU A 74 6.43 -16.36 6.19
CA LEU A 74 6.20 -15.02 5.64
C LEU A 74 5.09 -14.29 6.38
N ASN A 75 4.00 -14.97 6.65
CA ASN A 75 2.83 -14.37 7.27
C ASN A 75 2.99 -14.12 8.77
N SER A 76 3.82 -14.89 9.46
CA SER A 76 4.14 -14.63 10.88
C SER A 76 4.82 -13.28 11.12
N ARG A 77 5.33 -12.60 10.07
CA ARG A 77 5.88 -11.24 10.16
C ARG A 77 4.79 -10.19 10.43
N LEU A 78 3.59 -10.43 9.91
CA LEU A 78 2.46 -9.49 9.97
C LEU A 78 1.28 -9.98 10.83
N ALA A 79 1.16 -11.30 11.01
CA ALA A 79 0.11 -11.94 11.81
C ALA A 79 0.66 -13.11 12.66
N PRO A 80 1.61 -12.87 13.58
CA PRO A 80 2.27 -13.93 14.35
C PRO A 80 1.31 -14.69 15.26
N SER A 81 0.22 -14.08 15.68
CA SER A 81 -0.81 -14.71 16.53
C SER A 81 -1.74 -15.65 15.76
N ILE A 82 -1.72 -15.62 14.43
CA ILE A 82 -2.64 -16.35 13.55
C ILE A 82 -2.00 -17.61 12.96
N TYR A 83 -0.82 -17.48 12.35
CA TYR A 83 -0.14 -18.61 11.72
C TYR A 83 0.59 -19.45 12.77
N ILE A 84 0.10 -20.70 13.00
CA ILE A 84 0.56 -21.55 14.10
C ILE A 84 1.71 -22.46 13.64
N SER A 85 1.45 -23.31 12.64
CA SER A 85 2.42 -24.32 12.18
C SER A 85 2.01 -24.94 10.84
N VAL A 86 2.91 -25.73 10.28
CA VAL A 86 2.57 -26.69 9.22
C VAL A 86 2.34 -28.06 9.87
N VAL A 87 1.22 -28.70 9.55
CA VAL A 87 0.82 -29.97 10.11
C VAL A 87 0.64 -31.04 9.02
N PRO A 88 1.00 -32.31 9.28
CA PRO A 88 0.78 -33.39 8.35
C PRO A 88 -0.69 -33.83 8.30
N ILE A 89 -1.13 -34.26 7.13
CA ILE A 89 -2.35 -35.01 6.92
C ILE A 89 -1.91 -36.46 6.62
N VAL A 90 -2.37 -37.40 7.38
CA VAL A 90 -1.90 -38.78 7.31
C VAL A 90 -3.02 -39.76 7.00
N LEU A 91 -2.65 -40.85 6.34
CA LEU A 91 -3.47 -42.06 6.22
C LEU A 91 -3.03 -43.06 7.29
N LEU A 92 -3.91 -43.33 8.23
CA LEU A 92 -3.68 -44.32 9.29
C LEU A 92 -3.81 -45.78 8.75
N PRO A 93 -3.22 -46.76 9.43
CA PRO A 93 -3.39 -48.19 9.06
C PRO A 93 -4.85 -48.65 9.05
N SER A 94 -5.74 -47.98 9.77
CA SER A 94 -7.19 -48.21 9.75
C SER A 94 -7.85 -47.78 8.43
N GLY A 95 -7.15 -47.04 7.56
CA GLY A 95 -7.72 -46.40 6.38
C GLY A 95 -8.35 -45.05 6.66
N GLN A 96 -8.33 -44.58 7.90
CA GLN A 96 -8.83 -43.24 8.27
C GLN A 96 -7.79 -42.17 7.96
N ILE A 97 -8.26 -41.02 7.49
CA ILE A 97 -7.42 -39.84 7.27
C ILE A 97 -7.54 -38.92 8.48
N GLN A 98 -6.42 -38.48 9.01
CA GLN A 98 -6.35 -37.53 10.13
C GLN A 98 -5.40 -36.36 9.84
N VAL A 99 -5.77 -35.19 10.35
CA VAL A 99 -4.93 -34.00 10.41
C VAL A 99 -4.25 -33.95 11.76
N GLU A 100 -2.95 -33.67 11.81
CA GLU A 100 -2.21 -33.51 13.06
C GLU A 100 -2.40 -34.69 14.03
N PRO A 101 -2.10 -35.93 13.60
CA PRO A 101 -2.28 -37.11 14.43
C PRO A 101 -1.39 -37.05 15.68
N ALA A 102 -1.73 -37.82 16.70
CA ALA A 102 -0.87 -37.98 17.86
C ALA A 102 0.52 -38.53 17.47
N ASN A 103 1.58 -38.10 18.18
CA ASN A 103 2.95 -38.51 17.85
C ASN A 103 3.17 -40.01 17.82
N GLU A 104 2.43 -40.77 18.60
CA GLU A 104 2.47 -42.24 18.65
C GLU A 104 1.90 -42.92 17.40
N ASP A 105 1.03 -42.25 16.65
CA ASP A 105 0.43 -42.75 15.40
C ASP A 105 1.30 -42.49 14.17
N LEU A 106 2.20 -41.48 14.20
CA LEU A 106 3.03 -41.08 13.08
C LEU A 106 3.95 -42.18 12.53
N PRO A 107 4.63 -43.02 13.36
CA PRO A 107 5.57 -44.02 12.85
C PRO A 107 4.95 -45.09 11.94
N ASN A 108 3.64 -45.32 12.03
CA ASN A 108 2.91 -46.35 11.29
C ASN A 108 1.93 -45.75 10.25
N SER A 109 1.95 -44.44 10.04
CA SER A 109 1.06 -43.74 9.13
C SER A 109 1.80 -43.24 7.90
N GLU A 110 1.09 -43.04 6.79
CA GLU A 110 1.59 -42.43 5.58
C GLU A 110 1.20 -40.95 5.54
N ILE A 111 2.18 -40.05 5.44
CA ILE A 111 1.90 -38.63 5.20
C ILE A 111 1.46 -38.46 3.75
N ILE A 112 0.21 -38.04 3.54
CA ILE A 112 -0.39 -37.89 2.20
C ILE A 112 -0.45 -36.43 1.74
N GLU A 113 -0.46 -35.47 2.68
CA GLU A 113 -0.45 -34.04 2.36
C GLU A 113 -0.02 -33.19 3.57
N TRP A 114 0.14 -31.88 3.37
CA TRP A 114 0.49 -30.92 4.41
C TRP A 114 -0.51 -29.76 4.43
N ALA A 115 -0.82 -29.24 5.60
CA ALA A 115 -1.70 -28.09 5.80
C ALA A 115 -1.02 -27.00 6.63
N VAL A 116 -1.27 -25.76 6.28
CA VAL A 116 -1.04 -24.61 7.17
C VAL A 116 -2.16 -24.54 8.18
N LYS A 117 -1.82 -24.63 9.48
CA LYS A 117 -2.75 -24.47 10.60
C LYS A 117 -2.72 -23.03 11.06
N MET A 118 -3.89 -22.40 11.09
CA MET A 118 -4.08 -21.01 11.51
C MET A 118 -5.21 -20.91 12.52
N LYS A 119 -5.23 -19.85 13.33
CA LYS A 119 -6.44 -19.46 14.08
C LYS A 119 -7.47 -18.88 13.11
N ARG A 120 -8.75 -19.21 13.34
CA ARG A 120 -9.85 -18.62 12.58
C ARG A 120 -10.03 -17.16 12.98
N LEU A 121 -9.98 -16.26 12.00
CA LEU A 121 -10.33 -14.85 12.17
C LEU A 121 -11.83 -14.65 11.93
N PRO A 122 -12.46 -13.67 12.62
CA PRO A 122 -13.84 -13.29 12.34
C PRO A 122 -13.98 -12.76 10.91
N GLU A 123 -14.96 -13.24 10.18
CA GLU A 123 -15.16 -12.91 8.77
C GLU A 123 -15.58 -11.46 8.52
N ASP A 124 -16.22 -10.84 9.49
CA ASP A 124 -16.67 -9.45 9.49
C ASP A 124 -15.55 -8.44 9.84
N SER A 125 -14.38 -8.96 10.25
CA SER A 125 -13.26 -8.13 10.69
C SER A 125 -12.29 -7.72 9.57
N THR A 126 -12.54 -8.10 8.31
CA THR A 126 -11.72 -7.60 7.19
C THR A 126 -11.94 -6.10 7.00
N LEU A 127 -10.91 -5.39 6.55
CA LEU A 127 -11.01 -3.96 6.23
C LEU A 127 -12.12 -3.69 5.22
N GLN A 128 -12.29 -4.56 4.21
CA GLN A 128 -13.39 -4.45 3.25
C GLN A 128 -14.76 -4.50 3.95
N LYS A 129 -14.99 -5.48 4.83
CA LYS A 129 -16.25 -5.60 5.58
C LYS A 129 -16.46 -4.44 6.53
N PHE A 130 -15.41 -4.01 7.23
CA PHE A 130 -15.44 -2.83 8.08
C PHE A 130 -15.86 -1.57 7.31
N LEU A 131 -15.30 -1.36 6.11
CA LEU A 131 -15.60 -0.18 5.28
C LEU A 131 -16.98 -0.24 4.59
N THR A 132 -17.52 -1.43 4.32
CA THR A 132 -18.84 -1.60 3.67
C THR A 132 -19.98 -1.83 4.66
N GLY A 133 -19.67 -2.23 5.91
CA GLY A 133 -20.66 -2.49 6.96
C GLY A 133 -21.45 -1.25 7.38
N SER A 134 -22.69 -1.48 7.87
CA SER A 134 -23.60 -0.44 8.39
C SER A 134 -23.43 -0.19 9.90
N GLU A 135 -22.61 -0.97 10.59
CA GLU A 135 -22.42 -0.88 12.03
C GLU A 135 -21.50 0.28 12.42
N ASP A 136 -21.71 0.72 13.66
CA ASP A 136 -21.12 1.90 14.32
C ASP A 136 -19.58 1.97 14.11
N ARG A 137 -19.18 2.62 13.02
CA ARG A 137 -17.77 2.95 12.75
C ARG A 137 -17.40 3.99 13.80
N SER A 138 -16.72 3.57 14.88
CA SER A 138 -16.29 4.55 15.86
C SER A 138 -15.43 5.59 15.13
N THR A 139 -15.76 6.86 15.32
CA THR A 139 -15.05 7.98 14.69
C THR A 139 -13.55 7.92 15.00
N GLU A 140 -13.19 7.38 16.15
CA GLU A 140 -11.81 7.19 16.59
C GLU A 140 -11.05 6.15 15.75
N VAL A 141 -11.65 4.98 15.48
CA VAL A 141 -11.03 3.95 14.63
C VAL A 141 -10.80 4.48 13.22
N MET A 142 -11.82 5.13 12.64
CA MET A 142 -11.68 5.72 11.30
C MET A 142 -10.63 6.82 11.22
N SER A 143 -10.49 7.64 12.27
CA SER A 143 -9.50 8.73 12.31
C SER A 143 -8.07 8.23 12.43
N ASN A 144 -7.84 7.09 13.10
CA ASN A 144 -6.51 6.54 13.32
C ASN A 144 -6.11 5.52 12.24
N LEU A 145 -7.06 4.92 11.53
CA LEU A 145 -6.83 3.86 10.56
C LEU A 145 -5.73 4.17 9.52
N PRO A 146 -5.70 5.34 8.84
CA PRO A 146 -4.68 5.62 7.84
C PRO A 146 -3.27 5.68 8.45
N VAL A 147 -3.11 6.28 9.61
CA VAL A 147 -1.80 6.39 10.28
C VAL A 147 -1.35 5.04 10.86
N ASP A 148 -2.26 4.25 11.42
CA ASP A 148 -1.94 2.94 11.99
C ASP A 148 -1.53 1.93 10.90
N LEU A 149 -2.27 1.90 9.78
CA LEU A 149 -1.90 1.12 8.58
C LEU A 149 -0.52 1.52 8.05
N ALA A 150 -0.28 2.82 7.90
CA ALA A 150 0.98 3.34 7.40
C ALA A 150 2.15 2.94 8.32
N ASN A 151 2.03 3.17 9.61
CA ASN A 151 3.08 2.84 10.59
C ASN A 151 3.35 1.34 10.65
N ARG A 152 2.29 0.51 10.59
CA ARG A 152 2.41 -0.95 10.55
C ARG A 152 3.23 -1.41 9.34
N LEU A 153 2.97 -0.84 8.16
CA LEU A 153 3.64 -1.21 6.92
C LEU A 153 5.04 -0.60 6.80
N VAL A 154 5.28 0.61 7.32
CA VAL A 154 6.64 1.18 7.39
C VAL A 154 7.54 0.31 8.26
N ALA A 155 7.05 -0.12 9.43
CA ALA A 155 7.81 -1.03 10.30
C ALA A 155 8.10 -2.37 9.60
N PHE A 156 7.08 -2.96 8.96
CA PHE A 156 7.22 -4.20 8.20
C PHE A 156 8.27 -4.08 7.08
N HIS A 157 8.17 -3.07 6.21
CA HIS A 157 9.09 -2.89 5.08
C HIS A 157 10.53 -2.59 5.51
N ARG A 158 10.71 -1.86 6.63
CA ARG A 158 12.04 -1.62 7.21
C ARG A 158 12.73 -2.93 7.59
N ASP A 159 11.99 -3.86 8.17
CA ASP A 159 12.51 -5.13 8.70
C ASP A 159 12.54 -6.25 7.64
N CYS A 160 11.93 -6.03 6.45
CA CYS A 160 11.97 -6.99 5.34
C CYS A 160 13.38 -7.19 4.77
N PRO A 161 13.72 -8.42 4.33
CA PRO A 161 14.91 -8.66 3.54
C PRO A 161 14.95 -7.77 2.30
N LYS A 162 16.08 -7.06 2.10
CA LYS A 162 16.30 -6.22 0.93
C LYS A 162 16.71 -7.07 -0.26
N VAL A 163 16.20 -6.73 -1.44
CA VAL A 163 16.73 -7.29 -2.69
C VAL A 163 18.13 -6.71 -2.91
N GLN A 164 19.08 -7.54 -3.33
CA GLN A 164 20.38 -7.05 -3.76
C GLN A 164 20.20 -6.11 -4.96
N SER A 165 21.05 -5.08 -5.05
CA SER A 165 20.98 -4.09 -6.14
C SER A 165 21.36 -4.74 -7.47
N ASP A 166 20.43 -5.50 -8.04
CA ASP A 166 20.52 -6.18 -9.32
C ASP A 166 19.52 -5.55 -10.30
N PRO A 167 19.97 -4.65 -11.20
CA PRO A 167 19.12 -4.02 -12.18
C PRO A 167 18.48 -4.99 -13.19
N ASP A 168 19.11 -6.13 -13.44
CA ASP A 168 18.55 -7.16 -14.33
C ASP A 168 17.37 -7.88 -13.70
N PHE A 169 17.38 -8.00 -12.36
CA PHE A 169 16.26 -8.60 -11.62
C PHE A 169 15.13 -7.62 -11.33
N ALA A 170 15.42 -6.38 -10.88
CA ALA A 170 14.43 -5.46 -10.35
C ALA A 170 14.53 -4.02 -10.91
N GLY A 171 15.31 -3.80 -11.97
CA GLY A 171 15.39 -2.52 -12.65
C GLY A 171 14.27 -2.30 -13.68
N ILE A 172 14.40 -1.22 -14.46
CA ILE A 172 13.39 -0.83 -15.44
C ILE A 172 13.13 -1.91 -16.50
N GLY A 173 14.16 -2.65 -16.91
CA GLY A 173 14.03 -3.77 -17.84
C GLY A 173 13.13 -4.87 -17.30
N ALA A 174 13.24 -5.18 -16.01
CA ALA A 174 12.38 -6.15 -15.34
C ALA A 174 10.91 -5.68 -15.26
N VAL A 175 10.68 -4.38 -14.99
CA VAL A 175 9.32 -3.79 -15.00
C VAL A 175 8.71 -3.85 -16.39
N ARG A 176 9.48 -3.51 -17.46
CA ARG A 176 9.00 -3.61 -18.86
C ARG A 176 8.67 -5.06 -19.23
N ALA A 177 9.57 -6.00 -18.94
CA ALA A 177 9.35 -7.42 -19.21
C ALA A 177 8.13 -7.97 -18.48
N TRP A 178 7.88 -7.51 -17.25
CA TRP A 178 6.68 -7.83 -16.49
C TRP A 178 5.43 -7.28 -17.19
N TRP A 179 5.41 -5.99 -17.58
CA TRP A 179 4.27 -5.38 -18.27
C TRP A 179 3.97 -6.05 -19.62
N ASP A 180 5.00 -6.36 -20.40
CA ASP A 180 4.87 -7.07 -21.67
C ASP A 180 4.27 -8.47 -21.52
N ARG A 181 4.58 -9.16 -20.40
CA ARG A 181 3.96 -10.45 -20.08
C ARG A 181 2.50 -10.28 -19.74
N GLU A 182 2.18 -9.36 -18.83
CA GLU A 182 0.81 -9.08 -18.38
C GLU A 182 -0.10 -8.72 -19.57
N THR A 183 0.37 -7.85 -20.47
CA THR A 183 -0.38 -7.44 -21.66
C THR A 183 -0.54 -8.53 -22.71
N ARG A 184 0.40 -9.49 -22.78
CA ARG A 184 0.24 -10.67 -23.62
C ARG A 184 -0.83 -11.62 -23.09
N GLU A 185 -0.90 -11.78 -21.78
CA GLU A 185 -1.85 -12.70 -21.14
C GLU A 185 -3.31 -12.23 -21.27
N ILE A 186 -3.57 -10.91 -21.41
CA ILE A 186 -4.93 -10.39 -21.55
C ILE A 186 -5.48 -10.38 -22.98
N LYS A 187 -4.69 -10.80 -23.98
CA LYS A 187 -5.11 -10.72 -25.40
C LYS A 187 -6.42 -11.44 -25.70
N GLU A 188 -6.69 -12.55 -25.01
CA GLU A 188 -7.94 -13.31 -25.17
C GLU A 188 -9.16 -12.61 -24.55
N PHE A 189 -8.95 -11.60 -23.71
CA PHE A 189 -10.00 -10.86 -23.00
C PHE A 189 -10.35 -9.53 -23.69
N LEU A 190 -9.57 -9.11 -24.71
CA LEU A 190 -9.83 -7.89 -25.48
C LEU A 190 -11.19 -7.97 -26.17
N GLY A 191 -11.96 -6.88 -26.08
CA GLY A 191 -13.32 -6.82 -26.60
C GLY A 191 -14.38 -7.50 -25.73
N VAL A 192 -13.99 -8.17 -24.64
CA VAL A 192 -14.91 -8.83 -23.70
C VAL A 192 -14.90 -8.12 -22.34
N THR A 193 -13.77 -8.17 -21.64
CA THR A 193 -13.58 -7.55 -20.33
C THR A 193 -12.58 -6.40 -20.35
N PHE A 194 -11.71 -6.34 -21.36
CA PHE A 194 -10.81 -5.23 -21.63
C PHE A 194 -11.20 -4.52 -22.94
N ASP A 195 -11.29 -3.20 -22.87
CA ASP A 195 -11.46 -2.34 -24.04
C ASP A 195 -10.11 -2.09 -24.73
N GLU A 196 -10.07 -2.19 -26.07
CA GLU A 196 -8.85 -2.04 -26.87
C GLU A 196 -8.28 -0.61 -26.79
N GLU A 197 -9.14 0.41 -26.72
CA GLU A 197 -8.71 1.81 -26.61
C GLU A 197 -8.13 2.09 -25.23
N ILE A 198 -8.74 1.55 -24.16
CA ILE A 198 -8.18 1.61 -22.82
C ILE A 198 -6.81 0.96 -22.84
N GLN A 199 -6.67 -0.25 -23.34
CA GLN A 199 -5.38 -0.94 -23.39
C GLN A 199 -4.30 -0.15 -24.15
N ALA A 200 -4.65 0.49 -25.25
CA ALA A 200 -3.72 1.34 -25.99
C ALA A 200 -3.25 2.55 -25.15
N ARG A 201 -4.17 3.18 -24.39
CA ARG A 201 -3.82 4.28 -23.47
C ARG A 201 -2.93 3.82 -22.33
N LEU A 202 -3.22 2.66 -21.71
CA LEU A 202 -2.39 2.09 -20.64
C LEU A 202 -0.97 1.80 -21.12
N ASN A 203 -0.80 1.24 -22.32
CA ASN A 203 0.51 0.98 -22.93
C ASN A 203 1.28 2.30 -23.14
N HIS A 204 0.64 3.29 -23.75
CA HIS A 204 1.27 4.60 -23.97
C HIS A 204 1.69 5.29 -22.67
N PHE A 205 0.82 5.25 -21.66
CA PHE A 205 1.11 5.80 -20.34
C PHE A 205 2.28 5.07 -19.68
N THR A 206 2.31 3.74 -19.74
CA THR A 206 3.39 2.92 -19.18
C THR A 206 4.72 3.28 -19.83
N ASP A 207 4.80 3.28 -21.16
CA ASP A 207 6.05 3.56 -21.89
C ASP A 207 6.57 4.95 -21.54
N SER A 208 5.73 5.98 -21.66
CA SER A 208 6.12 7.38 -21.39
C SER A 208 6.51 7.63 -19.93
N THR A 209 5.88 6.91 -18.99
CA THR A 209 6.17 7.03 -17.57
C THR A 209 7.46 6.30 -17.21
N LEU A 210 7.66 5.06 -17.70
CA LEU A 210 8.87 4.28 -17.42
C LEU A 210 10.13 5.00 -17.88
N ASP A 211 10.13 5.62 -19.07
CA ASP A 211 11.26 6.42 -19.55
C ASP A 211 11.64 7.56 -18.58
N ARG A 212 10.62 8.20 -17.98
CA ARG A 212 10.82 9.31 -17.05
C ARG A 212 11.29 8.87 -15.68
N ILE A 213 10.78 7.74 -15.15
CA ILE A 213 11.04 7.30 -13.76
C ILE A 213 12.26 6.36 -13.62
N GLU A 214 12.98 6.04 -14.71
CA GLU A 214 14.11 5.11 -14.69
C GLU A 214 15.13 5.45 -13.59
N GLY A 215 15.54 6.73 -13.51
CA GLY A 215 16.47 7.19 -12.48
C GLY A 215 15.92 7.07 -11.06
N ILE A 216 14.60 7.24 -10.87
CA ILE A 216 13.96 7.02 -9.58
C ILE A 216 13.99 5.53 -9.22
N LEU A 217 13.61 4.63 -10.12
CA LEU A 217 13.60 3.18 -9.87
C LEU A 217 15.00 2.66 -9.53
N LEU A 218 16.02 3.12 -10.24
CA LEU A 218 17.42 2.73 -9.97
C LEU A 218 17.85 3.20 -8.56
N ASN A 219 17.61 4.47 -8.21
CA ASN A 219 17.94 4.99 -6.89
C ASN A 219 17.18 4.26 -5.77
N ARG A 220 15.94 3.85 -6.00
CA ARG A 220 15.12 3.10 -5.04
C ARG A 220 15.66 1.70 -4.81
N LEU A 221 16.08 1.01 -5.88
CA LEU A 221 16.74 -0.30 -5.80
C LEU A 221 18.05 -0.20 -5.00
N GLU A 222 18.91 0.76 -5.31
CA GLU A 222 20.16 1.02 -4.61
C GLU A 222 19.95 1.40 -3.13
N SER A 223 18.88 2.12 -2.84
CA SER A 223 18.49 2.51 -1.47
C SER A 223 17.80 1.39 -0.68
N GLY A 224 17.63 0.19 -1.26
CA GLY A 224 17.01 -0.96 -0.60
C GLY A 224 15.50 -0.80 -0.37
N LEU A 225 14.80 -0.08 -1.25
CA LEU A 225 13.33 0.07 -1.25
C LEU A 225 12.63 -1.01 -2.08
N VAL A 226 13.39 -1.98 -2.63
CA VAL A 226 12.88 -3.23 -3.18
C VAL A 226 13.11 -4.32 -2.14
N VAL A 227 12.03 -4.97 -1.69
CA VAL A 227 12.05 -5.86 -0.52
C VAL A 227 11.28 -7.16 -0.78
N GLU A 228 11.50 -8.17 0.09
CA GLU A 228 10.62 -9.34 0.19
C GLU A 228 9.35 -8.95 0.96
N GLY A 229 8.38 -8.39 0.24
CA GLY A 229 7.15 -7.84 0.80
C GLY A 229 6.05 -8.87 1.05
N HIS A 230 4.80 -8.40 0.99
CA HIS A 230 3.57 -9.19 1.08
C HIS A 230 3.15 -9.71 -0.31
N GLY A 231 3.14 -8.85 -1.31
CA GLY A 231 2.82 -9.15 -2.71
C GLY A 231 1.35 -9.04 -3.08
N ASP A 232 0.43 -9.29 -2.14
CA ASP A 232 -1.03 -9.30 -2.38
C ASP A 232 -1.79 -8.46 -1.33
N LEU A 233 -1.31 -7.24 -1.06
CA LEU A 233 -1.83 -6.37 -0.02
C LEU A 233 -3.09 -5.62 -0.49
N HIS A 234 -4.28 -6.14 -0.17
CA HIS A 234 -5.58 -5.51 -0.45
C HIS A 234 -6.54 -5.62 0.76
N CYS A 235 -7.71 -5.00 0.69
CA CYS A 235 -8.62 -4.84 1.84
C CYS A 235 -9.10 -6.15 2.47
N ASP A 236 -9.24 -7.23 1.70
CA ASP A 236 -9.67 -8.54 2.23
C ASP A 236 -8.57 -9.24 3.05
N HIS A 237 -7.30 -8.87 2.85
CA HIS A 237 -6.17 -9.43 3.58
C HIS A 237 -5.77 -8.63 4.83
N VAL A 238 -6.43 -7.50 5.07
CA VAL A 238 -6.24 -6.66 6.27
C VAL A 238 -7.40 -6.88 7.23
N TYR A 239 -7.10 -7.27 8.48
CA TYR A 239 -8.08 -7.52 9.53
C TYR A 239 -7.93 -6.51 10.66
N LEU A 240 -9.07 -5.98 11.12
CA LEU A 240 -9.17 -5.10 12.28
C LEU A 240 -9.75 -5.90 13.44
N VAL A 241 -8.90 -6.41 14.32
CA VAL A 241 -9.31 -7.30 15.42
C VAL A 241 -9.26 -6.55 16.75
N LYS A 242 -10.30 -6.69 17.57
CA LYS A 242 -10.27 -6.12 18.94
C LYS A 242 -9.18 -6.81 19.75
N SER A 243 -8.26 -6.03 20.32
CA SER A 243 -7.18 -6.57 21.15
C SER A 243 -7.76 -7.23 22.40
N GLY A 244 -7.64 -8.55 22.52
CA GLY A 244 -8.14 -9.33 23.66
C GLY A 244 -7.28 -9.26 24.90
N THR A 245 -6.14 -8.54 24.90
CA THR A 245 -5.15 -8.56 25.98
C THR A 245 -5.19 -7.36 26.92
N ILE A 246 -5.99 -6.32 26.61
CA ILE A 246 -6.14 -5.15 27.50
C ILE A 246 -7.63 -4.81 27.59
N GLU A 247 -8.27 -5.20 28.69
CA GLU A 247 -9.71 -5.03 28.95
C GLU A 247 -10.23 -3.56 28.92
N ASN A 248 -9.45 -2.55 28.55
CA ASN A 248 -9.86 -1.14 28.53
C ASN A 248 -9.22 -0.28 27.43
N SER A 249 -8.47 -0.82 26.47
CA SER A 249 -8.04 -0.02 25.32
C SER A 249 -8.95 -0.35 24.13
N GLY A 250 -9.72 0.60 23.67
CA GLY A 250 -10.52 0.49 22.42
C GLY A 250 -9.68 0.42 21.15
N GLN A 251 -8.41 -0.02 21.25
CA GLN A 251 -7.49 -0.14 20.12
C GLN A 251 -7.72 -1.46 19.39
N SER A 252 -7.91 -1.36 18.09
CA SER A 252 -7.92 -2.51 17.18
C SER A 252 -6.50 -2.89 16.80
N GLU A 253 -6.19 -4.19 16.82
CA GLU A 253 -4.95 -4.72 16.25
C GLU A 253 -5.13 -4.90 14.74
N ILE A 254 -4.17 -4.42 13.95
CA ILE A 254 -4.12 -4.62 12.50
C ILE A 254 -3.31 -5.86 12.21
N LEU A 255 -3.98 -6.90 11.71
CA LEU A 255 -3.36 -8.14 11.22
C LEU A 255 -3.44 -8.17 9.69
N ILE A 256 -2.36 -8.57 9.04
CA ILE A 256 -2.31 -8.68 7.58
C ILE A 256 -1.88 -10.10 7.24
N VAL A 257 -2.64 -10.76 6.38
CA VAL A 257 -2.52 -12.20 6.06
C VAL A 257 -2.40 -12.44 4.57
N ASP A 258 -2.01 -13.67 4.21
CA ASP A 258 -1.98 -14.17 2.83
C ASP A 258 -0.90 -13.53 1.94
N CYS A 259 0.35 -13.42 2.50
CA CYS A 259 1.53 -13.07 1.71
C CYS A 259 1.77 -14.10 0.60
N ILE A 260 2.21 -13.66 -0.57
CA ILE A 260 2.61 -14.55 -1.67
C ILE A 260 3.85 -15.36 -1.26
N GLU A 261 3.73 -16.70 -1.26
CA GLU A 261 4.80 -17.63 -0.88
C GLU A 261 5.37 -18.43 -2.05
N PHE A 262 4.63 -18.56 -3.13
CA PHE A 262 4.85 -19.55 -4.18
C PHE A 262 5.77 -19.11 -5.32
N ASN A 263 6.14 -17.84 -5.38
CA ASN A 263 6.89 -17.30 -6.52
C ASN A 263 7.96 -16.31 -6.09
N ASP A 264 9.17 -16.49 -6.59
CA ASP A 264 10.34 -15.66 -6.31
C ASP A 264 10.57 -14.57 -7.39
N TRP A 265 9.60 -14.34 -8.27
CA TRP A 265 9.73 -13.36 -9.32
C TRP A 265 9.54 -11.93 -8.79
N PHE A 266 10.19 -11.00 -9.48
CA PHE A 266 9.97 -9.58 -9.28
C PHE A 266 8.50 -9.20 -9.58
N GLN A 267 7.96 -8.24 -8.83
CA GLN A 267 6.56 -7.82 -8.81
C GLN A 267 5.55 -8.85 -8.23
N PHE A 268 6.02 -9.98 -7.72
CA PHE A 268 5.23 -10.91 -6.91
C PHE A 268 5.63 -10.78 -5.43
N ARG A 269 6.64 -11.53 -4.98
CA ARG A 269 7.13 -11.46 -3.60
C ARG A 269 8.21 -10.41 -3.41
N PHE A 270 9.08 -10.23 -4.40
CA PHE A 270 10.11 -9.19 -4.41
C PHE A 270 9.59 -7.97 -5.18
N LEU A 271 9.43 -6.84 -4.51
CA LEU A 271 8.76 -5.68 -5.08
C LEU A 271 9.20 -4.37 -4.43
N ASP A 272 9.02 -3.27 -5.16
CA ASP A 272 9.17 -1.93 -4.61
C ASP A 272 8.07 -1.66 -3.57
N VAL A 273 8.45 -1.09 -2.41
CA VAL A 273 7.49 -0.78 -1.34
C VAL A 273 6.35 0.13 -1.84
N GLY A 274 6.61 1.02 -2.79
CA GLY A 274 5.58 1.85 -3.41
C GLY A 274 4.57 1.07 -4.26
N TYR A 275 5.00 -0.04 -4.87
CA TYR A 275 4.13 -0.95 -5.61
C TYR A 275 3.22 -1.76 -4.66
N GLU A 276 3.71 -2.10 -3.49
CA GLU A 276 2.92 -2.76 -2.46
C GLU A 276 1.88 -1.82 -1.85
N ILE A 277 2.29 -0.62 -1.42
CA ILE A 277 1.39 0.40 -0.89
C ILE A 277 0.31 0.80 -1.90
N ALA A 278 0.66 0.83 -3.19
CA ALA A 278 -0.28 1.13 -4.26
C ALA A 278 -1.42 0.10 -4.38
N PHE A 279 -1.21 -1.15 -3.98
CA PHE A 279 -2.26 -2.15 -4.06
C PHE A 279 -3.40 -1.85 -3.07
N LEU A 280 -3.07 -1.64 -1.81
CA LEU A 280 -4.08 -1.28 -0.81
C LEU A 280 -4.74 0.07 -1.16
N ALA A 281 -3.95 1.05 -1.60
CA ALA A 281 -4.48 2.35 -2.00
C ALA A 281 -5.42 2.27 -3.23
N MET A 282 -5.09 1.45 -4.21
CA MET A 282 -5.93 1.18 -5.37
C MET A 282 -7.25 0.50 -4.95
N ASP A 283 -7.16 -0.50 -4.07
CA ASP A 283 -8.34 -1.25 -3.63
C ASP A 283 -9.27 -0.38 -2.76
N LEU A 284 -8.72 0.44 -1.86
CA LEU A 284 -9.48 1.47 -1.14
C LEU A 284 -10.20 2.43 -2.10
N THR A 285 -9.51 2.85 -3.18
CA THR A 285 -10.10 3.71 -4.22
C THR A 285 -11.24 2.98 -4.94
N PHE A 286 -11.05 1.72 -5.30
CA PHE A 286 -12.09 0.89 -5.92
C PHE A 286 -13.33 0.76 -5.06
N GLN A 287 -13.17 0.65 -3.74
CA GLN A 287 -14.25 0.59 -2.75
C GLN A 287 -14.91 1.96 -2.48
N GLY A 288 -14.48 3.04 -3.17
CA GLY A 288 -15.01 4.39 -2.99
C GLY A 288 -14.38 5.21 -1.86
N TRP A 289 -13.24 4.75 -1.29
CA TRP A 289 -12.52 5.38 -0.18
C TRP A 289 -11.24 6.09 -0.65
N GLU A 290 -11.33 6.82 -1.77
CA GLU A 290 -10.15 7.46 -2.39
C GLU A 290 -9.42 8.44 -1.45
N ASN A 291 -10.15 9.25 -0.66
CA ASN A 291 -9.52 10.16 0.30
C ASN A 291 -8.79 9.42 1.43
N LEU A 292 -9.34 8.29 1.89
CA LEU A 292 -8.67 7.42 2.87
C LEU A 292 -7.41 6.80 2.27
N ALA A 293 -7.46 6.39 1.00
CA ALA A 293 -6.30 5.88 0.28
C ALA A 293 -5.16 6.90 0.21
N ASP A 294 -5.49 8.16 -0.08
CA ASP A 294 -4.47 9.22 -0.16
C ASP A 294 -3.92 9.60 1.21
N GLU A 295 -4.76 9.65 2.23
CA GLU A 295 -4.34 9.90 3.61
C GLU A 295 -3.42 8.77 4.11
N PHE A 296 -3.75 7.51 3.84
CA PHE A 296 -2.91 6.36 4.13
C PHE A 296 -1.53 6.46 3.45
N VAL A 297 -1.51 6.74 2.13
CA VAL A 297 -0.24 6.89 1.39
C VAL A 297 0.55 8.09 1.89
N ALA A 298 -0.10 9.20 2.24
CA ALA A 298 0.55 10.37 2.80
C ALA A 298 1.22 10.07 4.15
N HIS A 299 0.54 9.36 5.05
CA HIS A 299 1.14 8.92 6.32
C HIS A 299 2.33 7.98 6.09
N TYR A 300 2.21 7.05 5.12
CA TYR A 300 3.34 6.17 4.77
C TYR A 300 4.55 6.97 4.27
N ILE A 301 4.36 7.92 3.35
CA ILE A 301 5.41 8.80 2.81
C ILE A 301 6.08 9.59 3.95
N ILE A 302 5.29 10.17 4.83
CA ILE A 302 5.78 10.95 5.97
C ILE A 302 6.59 10.06 6.92
N SER A 303 6.03 8.93 7.36
CA SER A 303 6.68 8.04 8.33
C SER A 303 7.95 7.36 7.78
N SER A 304 8.01 7.09 6.46
CA SER A 304 9.18 6.51 5.80
C SER A 304 10.22 7.55 5.35
N GLY A 305 9.80 8.81 5.13
CA GLY A 305 10.62 9.84 4.52
C GLY A 305 10.87 9.66 3.02
N ASP A 306 10.13 8.77 2.36
CA ASP A 306 10.30 8.44 0.94
C ASP A 306 9.69 9.51 0.03
N GLN A 307 10.49 10.51 -0.33
CA GLN A 307 10.07 11.67 -1.12
C GLN A 307 9.69 11.34 -2.58
N THR A 308 10.04 10.16 -3.08
CA THR A 308 9.82 9.74 -4.47
C THR A 308 8.67 8.75 -4.65
N LEU A 309 8.17 8.15 -3.57
CA LEU A 309 7.10 7.14 -3.62
C LEU A 309 5.84 7.66 -4.31
N SER A 310 5.46 8.91 -4.00
CA SER A 310 4.28 9.55 -4.58
C SER A 310 4.34 9.67 -6.10
N ALA A 311 5.52 9.89 -6.68
CA ALA A 311 5.70 9.99 -8.13
C ALA A 311 5.41 8.67 -8.87
N LEU A 312 5.48 7.54 -8.18
CA LEU A 312 5.20 6.20 -8.73
C LEU A 312 3.74 5.77 -8.57
N GLN A 313 2.96 6.44 -7.71
CA GLN A 313 1.62 5.99 -7.35
C GLN A 313 0.66 5.83 -8.54
N PRO A 314 0.57 6.76 -9.51
CA PRO A 314 -0.33 6.58 -10.65
C PRO A 314 -0.02 5.31 -11.45
N LEU A 315 1.27 5.07 -11.75
CA LEU A 315 1.69 3.87 -12.49
C LEU A 315 1.44 2.59 -11.69
N HIS A 316 1.81 2.59 -10.41
CA HIS A 316 1.69 1.40 -9.57
C HIS A 316 0.22 1.07 -9.27
N ARG A 317 -0.65 2.06 -8.99
CA ARG A 317 -2.10 1.85 -8.82
C ARG A 317 -2.73 1.35 -10.12
N MET A 318 -2.33 1.91 -11.26
CA MET A 318 -2.78 1.43 -12.58
C MET A 318 -2.39 -0.03 -12.80
N PHE A 319 -1.13 -0.41 -12.54
CA PHE A 319 -0.68 -1.80 -12.66
C PHE A 319 -1.49 -2.74 -11.77
N ARG A 320 -1.78 -2.35 -10.52
CA ARG A 320 -2.55 -3.20 -9.59
C ARG A 320 -4.01 -3.34 -10.02
N ALA A 321 -4.64 -2.26 -10.49
CA ALA A 321 -5.98 -2.32 -11.06
C ALA A 321 -6.03 -3.22 -12.30
N PHE A 322 -5.02 -3.13 -13.19
CA PHE A 322 -4.89 -3.99 -14.36
C PHE A 322 -4.77 -5.47 -13.97
N VAL A 323 -3.95 -5.81 -12.98
CA VAL A 323 -3.83 -7.19 -12.50
C VAL A 323 -5.16 -7.71 -11.95
N ARG A 324 -5.90 -6.90 -11.18
CA ARG A 324 -7.24 -7.28 -10.69
C ARG A 324 -8.22 -7.50 -11.84
N ALA A 325 -8.24 -6.60 -12.85
CA ALA A 325 -9.05 -6.78 -14.05
C ALA A 325 -8.73 -8.10 -14.76
N LYS A 326 -7.44 -8.46 -14.89
CA LYS A 326 -7.01 -9.74 -15.47
C LYS A 326 -7.51 -10.94 -14.68
N ILE A 327 -7.38 -10.94 -13.36
CA ILE A 327 -7.83 -12.06 -12.50
C ILE A 327 -9.35 -12.25 -12.64
N PHE A 328 -10.13 -11.19 -12.60
CA PHE A 328 -11.58 -11.29 -12.83
C PHE A 328 -11.92 -11.74 -14.26
N SER A 329 -11.11 -11.38 -15.26
CA SER A 329 -11.29 -11.87 -16.64
C SER A 329 -11.05 -13.38 -16.75
N ILE A 330 -10.03 -13.90 -16.08
CA ILE A 330 -9.77 -15.34 -15.99
C ILE A 330 -10.97 -16.05 -15.35
N THR A 331 -11.48 -15.53 -14.23
CA THR A 331 -12.68 -16.06 -13.56
C THR A 331 -13.90 -16.04 -14.47
N ALA A 332 -14.11 -14.95 -15.24
CA ALA A 332 -15.23 -14.82 -16.18
C ALA A 332 -15.20 -15.87 -17.31
N MET A 333 -14.02 -16.34 -17.71
CA MET A 333 -13.84 -17.33 -18.78
C MET A 333 -13.80 -18.78 -18.26
N ASP A 334 -13.71 -19.01 -16.95
CA ASP A 334 -13.67 -20.34 -16.38
C ASP A 334 -15.07 -21.01 -16.43
N ARG A 335 -15.21 -21.99 -17.32
CA ARG A 335 -16.46 -22.74 -17.52
C ARG A 335 -16.85 -23.64 -16.33
N ASN A 336 -15.96 -23.82 -15.38
CA ASN A 336 -16.24 -24.60 -14.15
C ASN A 336 -16.91 -23.74 -13.07
N ILE A 337 -17.06 -22.44 -13.27
CA ILE A 337 -17.70 -21.50 -12.36
C ILE A 337 -19.14 -21.23 -12.83
N ASP A 338 -20.05 -21.03 -11.87
CA ASP A 338 -21.45 -20.72 -12.15
C ASP A 338 -21.62 -19.47 -13.03
N GLN A 339 -22.67 -19.45 -13.84
CA GLN A 339 -22.93 -18.36 -14.79
C GLN A 339 -23.05 -16.99 -14.09
N ASP A 340 -23.79 -16.92 -12.96
CA ASP A 340 -23.98 -15.68 -12.20
C ASP A 340 -22.66 -15.13 -11.66
N MET A 341 -21.76 -16.01 -11.22
CA MET A 341 -20.43 -15.63 -10.77
C MET A 341 -19.55 -15.14 -11.93
N ARG A 342 -19.66 -15.77 -13.12
CA ARG A 342 -18.94 -15.32 -14.32
C ARG A 342 -19.44 -13.96 -14.79
N ASP A 343 -20.75 -13.73 -14.79
CA ASP A 343 -21.35 -12.45 -15.18
C ASP A 343 -20.94 -11.34 -14.21
N SER A 344 -20.89 -11.62 -12.91
CA SER A 344 -20.37 -10.72 -11.90
C SER A 344 -18.88 -10.41 -12.14
N ALA A 345 -18.08 -11.43 -12.47
CA ALA A 345 -16.66 -11.25 -12.75
C ALA A 345 -16.40 -10.38 -13.99
N ILE A 346 -17.25 -10.45 -15.04
CA ILE A 346 -17.17 -9.55 -16.21
C ILE A 346 -17.36 -8.10 -15.77
N ILE A 347 -18.34 -7.84 -14.91
CA ILE A 347 -18.63 -6.49 -14.41
C ILE A 347 -17.44 -5.94 -13.61
N GLU A 348 -16.90 -6.74 -12.69
CA GLU A 348 -15.77 -6.34 -11.87
C GLU A 348 -14.50 -6.13 -12.70
N ALA A 349 -14.22 -7.00 -13.69
CA ALA A 349 -13.10 -6.83 -14.61
C ALA A 349 -13.16 -5.49 -15.35
N LYS A 350 -14.34 -5.12 -15.88
CA LYS A 350 -14.54 -3.82 -16.55
C LYS A 350 -14.32 -2.64 -15.63
N LYS A 351 -14.87 -2.67 -14.41
CA LYS A 351 -14.68 -1.61 -13.42
C LYS A 351 -13.19 -1.41 -13.07
N TYR A 352 -12.44 -2.50 -12.87
CA TYR A 352 -11.01 -2.41 -12.62
C TYR A 352 -10.22 -1.91 -13.84
N SER A 353 -10.63 -2.27 -15.07
CA SER A 353 -10.04 -1.75 -16.30
C SER A 353 -10.27 -0.23 -16.45
N GLU A 354 -11.48 0.24 -16.17
CA GLU A 354 -11.83 1.67 -16.13
C GLU A 354 -11.06 2.43 -15.02
N LEU A 355 -10.91 1.81 -13.85
CA LEU A 355 -10.11 2.37 -12.77
C LEU A 355 -8.63 2.51 -13.18
N ALA A 356 -8.06 1.50 -13.86
CA ALA A 356 -6.71 1.56 -14.39
C ALA A 356 -6.55 2.74 -15.37
N ASP A 357 -7.51 2.91 -16.30
CA ASP A 357 -7.53 4.02 -17.25
C ASP A 357 -7.59 5.39 -16.53
N SER A 358 -8.37 5.48 -15.47
CA SER A 358 -8.47 6.71 -14.68
C SER A 358 -7.12 7.13 -14.06
N PHE A 359 -6.33 6.18 -13.56
CA PHE A 359 -5.00 6.47 -13.04
C PHE A 359 -4.00 6.88 -14.14
N ALA A 360 -4.16 6.35 -15.35
CA ALA A 360 -3.31 6.67 -16.47
C ALA A 360 -3.62 8.04 -17.12
N THR A 361 -4.88 8.49 -17.04
CA THR A 361 -5.35 9.69 -17.78
C THR A 361 -5.53 10.92 -16.92
N ARG A 362 -5.63 10.77 -15.59
CA ARG A 362 -5.83 11.86 -14.66
C ARG A 362 -4.51 12.63 -14.42
N PHE A 363 -4.55 13.95 -14.30
CA PHE A 363 -3.42 14.80 -13.93
C PHE A 363 -2.16 14.70 -14.83
N GLN A 364 -2.33 14.73 -16.13
CA GLN A 364 -1.20 14.65 -17.08
C GLN A 364 -0.37 15.92 -17.21
N ALA A 365 -0.94 17.08 -16.89
CA ALA A 365 -0.23 18.36 -16.98
C ALA A 365 0.79 18.52 -15.84
N GLN A 366 2.01 18.95 -16.18
CA GLN A 366 3.06 19.19 -15.19
C GLN A 366 2.68 20.36 -14.26
N LYS A 367 2.72 20.13 -12.95
CA LYS A 367 2.41 21.13 -11.92
C LYS A 367 3.59 21.36 -10.99
N PHE A 368 3.64 22.55 -10.41
CA PHE A 368 4.53 22.87 -9.30
C PHE A 368 3.73 23.52 -8.17
N ILE A 369 3.63 22.86 -7.05
CA ILE A 369 2.85 23.30 -5.89
C ILE A 369 3.81 23.68 -4.77
N VAL A 370 3.69 24.91 -4.26
CA VAL A 370 4.47 25.40 -3.12
C VAL A 370 3.54 25.56 -1.94
N LEU A 371 3.84 24.85 -0.85
CA LEU A 371 3.08 24.95 0.39
C LEU A 371 3.70 25.98 1.32
N SER A 372 2.87 26.80 1.98
CA SER A 372 3.26 27.78 2.99
C SER A 372 2.38 27.63 4.23
N GLY A 373 2.99 27.63 5.42
CA GLY A 373 2.27 27.55 6.69
C GLY A 373 3.18 27.20 7.86
N VAL A 374 2.78 27.55 9.06
CA VAL A 374 3.53 27.27 10.29
C VAL A 374 3.52 25.77 10.62
N SER A 375 4.38 25.34 11.51
CA SER A 375 4.34 23.99 12.07
C SER A 375 2.98 23.73 12.73
N GLY A 376 2.46 22.49 12.62
CA GLY A 376 1.11 22.15 13.09
C GLY A 376 -0.04 22.54 12.14
N SER A 377 0.22 23.26 11.02
CA SER A 377 -0.84 23.61 10.05
C SER A 377 -1.35 22.44 9.19
N GLY A 378 -0.76 21.25 9.28
CA GLY A 378 -1.16 20.09 8.47
C GLY A 378 -0.62 20.08 7.03
N LYS A 379 0.26 21.04 6.66
CA LYS A 379 0.81 21.16 5.30
C LYS A 379 1.47 19.88 4.79
N SER A 380 2.21 19.16 5.65
CA SER A 380 2.94 17.96 5.20
C SER A 380 2.01 16.79 4.89
N LEU A 381 0.97 16.56 5.70
CA LEU A 381 -0.03 15.54 5.40
C LEU A 381 -0.78 15.88 4.10
N LEU A 382 -1.23 17.13 3.98
CA LEU A 382 -1.95 17.60 2.80
C LEU A 382 -1.06 17.56 1.54
N GLY A 383 0.20 18.00 1.66
CA GLY A 383 1.16 17.99 0.56
C GLY A 383 1.54 16.59 0.08
N ALA A 384 1.76 15.65 1.00
CA ALA A 384 2.03 14.27 0.67
C ALA A 384 0.81 13.58 0.02
N ALA A 385 -0.42 13.88 0.49
CA ALA A 385 -1.66 13.36 -0.10
C ALA A 385 -1.90 13.90 -1.52
N VAL A 386 -1.74 15.21 -1.71
CA VAL A 386 -1.79 15.82 -3.05
C VAL A 386 -0.75 15.17 -3.95
N ALA A 387 0.49 15.04 -3.49
CA ALA A 387 1.56 14.41 -4.27
C ALA A 387 1.22 12.96 -4.66
N ALA A 388 0.68 12.16 -3.73
CA ALA A 388 0.26 10.79 -4.00
C ALA A 388 -0.87 10.71 -5.04
N ARG A 389 -1.85 11.62 -4.97
CA ARG A 389 -2.99 11.68 -5.89
C ARG A 389 -2.56 12.02 -7.32
N ILE A 390 -1.66 12.99 -7.49
CA ILE A 390 -1.29 13.53 -8.81
C ILE A 390 0.03 12.98 -9.35
N GLY A 391 0.69 12.08 -8.63
CA GLY A 391 1.99 11.53 -9.04
C GLY A 391 3.14 12.53 -8.99
N ALA A 392 3.15 13.40 -8.00
CA ALA A 392 4.23 14.39 -7.81
C ALA A 392 5.37 13.84 -6.94
N VAL A 393 6.59 14.33 -7.16
CA VAL A 393 7.67 14.20 -6.17
C VAL A 393 7.36 15.14 -5.00
N TRP A 394 7.33 14.60 -3.77
CA TRP A 394 7.12 15.39 -2.56
C TRP A 394 8.46 15.73 -1.91
N LEU A 395 8.83 16.99 -1.92
CA LEU A 395 10.07 17.49 -1.34
C LEU A 395 9.78 18.23 -0.02
N ASN A 396 10.17 17.63 1.09
CA ASN A 396 9.91 18.16 2.43
C ASN A 396 11.19 18.67 3.10
N SER A 397 11.12 19.87 3.66
CA SER A 397 12.26 20.56 4.28
C SER A 397 12.81 19.83 5.51
N ASP A 398 11.94 19.17 6.33
CA ASP A 398 12.39 18.46 7.53
C ASP A 398 13.09 17.14 7.15
N VAL A 399 12.62 16.43 6.12
CA VAL A 399 13.30 15.26 5.56
C VAL A 399 14.66 15.65 5.00
N ILE A 400 14.74 16.70 4.19
CA ILE A 400 16.00 17.20 3.63
C ILE A 400 16.98 17.59 4.74
N ARG A 401 16.51 18.23 5.81
CA ARG A 401 17.34 18.59 6.96
C ARG A 401 17.98 17.35 7.61
N LYS A 402 17.19 16.32 7.87
CA LYS A 402 17.65 15.07 8.47
C LYS A 402 18.64 14.32 7.56
N GLU A 403 18.38 14.31 6.26
CA GLU A 403 19.34 13.78 5.26
C GLU A 403 20.68 14.54 5.29
N LEU A 404 20.66 15.87 5.32
CA LEU A 404 21.87 16.71 5.37
C LEU A 404 22.64 16.54 6.70
N ALA A 405 21.93 16.26 7.78
CA ALA A 405 22.52 15.94 9.09
C ALA A 405 23.03 14.49 9.19
N GLY A 406 22.68 13.61 8.23
CA GLY A 406 23.04 12.19 8.27
C GLY A 406 22.29 11.39 9.34
N ILE A 407 21.09 11.83 9.72
CA ILE A 407 20.28 11.26 10.79
C ILE A 407 19.02 10.62 10.20
N PRO A 408 18.60 9.43 10.71
CA PRO A 408 17.36 8.80 10.29
C PRO A 408 16.14 9.72 10.43
N VAL A 409 15.20 9.62 9.49
CA VAL A 409 14.01 10.48 9.42
C VAL A 409 13.16 10.44 10.71
N THR A 410 13.18 9.33 11.42
CA THR A 410 12.42 9.11 12.66
C THR A 410 13.11 9.57 13.93
N GLU A 411 14.37 10.00 13.86
CA GLU A 411 15.12 10.49 15.02
C GLU A 411 14.99 12.02 15.17
N VAL A 412 15.03 12.49 16.41
CA VAL A 412 14.93 13.92 16.74
C VAL A 412 16.28 14.58 16.51
N LEU A 413 16.28 15.78 15.89
CA LEU A 413 17.47 16.58 15.68
C LEU A 413 17.77 17.48 16.87
N ASP A 414 19.05 17.65 17.18
CA ASP A 414 19.51 18.64 18.15
C ASP A 414 19.34 20.07 17.63
N ALA A 415 19.24 21.04 18.54
CA ALA A 415 18.99 22.43 18.22
C ALA A 415 20.04 23.06 17.28
N GLU A 416 21.28 22.56 17.27
CA GLU A 416 22.35 23.04 16.38
C GLU A 416 22.05 22.80 14.87
N HIS A 417 21.20 21.83 14.55
CA HIS A 417 20.76 21.55 13.18
C HIS A 417 19.64 22.49 12.67
N TYR A 418 19.26 23.48 13.49
CA TYR A 418 18.28 24.52 13.16
C TYR A 418 18.90 25.93 13.06
N ASP A 419 20.23 26.02 12.97
CA ASP A 419 20.94 27.28 12.78
C ASP A 419 20.68 27.90 11.38
N LEU A 420 21.13 29.13 11.20
CA LEU A 420 20.93 29.86 9.95
C LEU A 420 21.61 29.18 8.75
N ASP A 421 22.80 28.63 8.94
CA ASP A 421 23.59 28.00 7.88
C ASP A 421 22.91 26.72 7.40
N MET A 422 22.41 25.89 8.31
CA MET A 422 21.64 24.70 7.97
C MET A 422 20.33 25.09 7.27
N ASN A 423 19.63 26.11 7.73
CA ASN A 423 18.41 26.58 7.07
C ASN A 423 18.67 27.01 5.63
N VAL A 424 19.75 27.77 5.37
CA VAL A 424 20.15 28.14 4.01
C VAL A 424 20.41 26.92 3.14
N LYS A 425 21.16 25.93 3.65
CA LYS A 425 21.44 24.66 2.93
C LYS A 425 20.18 23.87 2.60
N VAL A 426 19.24 23.77 3.55
CA VAL A 426 17.97 23.06 3.36
C VAL A 426 17.16 23.71 2.23
N TYR A 427 16.95 25.03 2.27
CA TYR A 427 16.21 25.73 1.21
C TYR A 427 16.93 25.71 -0.13
N GLN A 428 18.27 25.79 -0.14
CA GLN A 428 19.05 25.63 -1.36
C GLN A 428 18.85 24.22 -1.96
N THR A 429 18.99 23.17 -1.16
CA THR A 429 18.81 21.79 -1.59
C THR A 429 17.37 21.55 -2.09
N LEU A 430 16.37 22.08 -1.39
CA LEU A 430 14.96 22.02 -1.80
C LEU A 430 14.78 22.61 -3.20
N ARG A 431 15.30 23.81 -3.45
CA ARG A 431 15.20 24.50 -4.75
C ARG A 431 15.98 23.78 -5.86
N GLU A 432 17.17 23.25 -5.56
CA GLU A 432 17.98 22.49 -6.51
C GLU A 432 17.28 21.19 -6.94
N ARG A 433 16.76 20.43 -5.98
CA ARG A 433 15.96 19.21 -6.25
C ARG A 433 14.69 19.53 -7.02
N THR A 434 13.98 20.60 -6.64
CA THR A 434 12.80 21.08 -7.37
C THR A 434 13.12 21.36 -8.84
N ARG A 435 14.20 22.15 -9.13
CA ARG A 435 14.61 22.45 -10.51
C ARG A 435 14.98 21.18 -11.28
N LYS A 436 15.67 20.25 -10.64
CA LYS A 436 16.04 18.97 -11.25
C LYS A 436 14.78 18.23 -11.70
N TYR A 437 13.87 17.92 -10.78
CA TYR A 437 12.68 17.15 -11.09
C TYR A 437 11.73 17.86 -12.07
N LEU A 438 11.55 19.17 -11.97
CA LEU A 438 10.75 19.92 -12.94
C LEU A 438 11.35 19.86 -14.36
N ARG A 439 12.68 19.92 -14.53
CA ARG A 439 13.35 19.77 -15.83
C ARG A 439 13.24 18.35 -16.39
N GLU A 440 13.19 17.36 -15.54
CA GLU A 440 12.95 15.96 -15.90
C GLU A 440 11.48 15.64 -16.19
N GLY A 441 10.59 16.66 -16.13
CA GLY A 441 9.18 16.54 -16.46
C GLY A 441 8.28 16.05 -15.32
N PHE A 442 8.79 15.96 -14.10
CA PHE A 442 7.97 15.61 -12.94
C PHE A 442 7.12 16.78 -12.45
N THR A 443 5.95 16.50 -11.94
CA THR A 443 5.22 17.37 -11.02
C THR A 443 5.91 17.36 -9.67
N VAL A 444 5.98 18.52 -8.98
CA VAL A 444 6.66 18.66 -7.68
C VAL A 444 5.76 19.37 -6.67
N VAL A 445 5.75 18.86 -5.45
CA VAL A 445 5.18 19.54 -4.27
C VAL A 445 6.34 19.92 -3.34
N ALA A 446 6.59 21.21 -3.17
CA ALA A 446 7.60 21.74 -2.27
C ALA A 446 6.95 22.07 -0.91
N ASP A 447 7.27 21.27 0.10
CA ASP A 447 6.72 21.34 1.45
C ASP A 447 7.77 21.92 2.41
N ALA A 448 7.62 23.19 2.72
CA ALA A 448 8.38 23.88 3.75
C ALA A 448 7.49 24.95 4.42
N THR A 449 7.97 25.59 5.46
CA THR A 449 7.20 26.66 6.12
C THR A 449 6.94 27.86 5.22
N HIS A 450 7.90 28.24 4.38
CA HIS A 450 7.83 29.36 3.43
C HIS A 450 7.14 30.61 4.03
N LEU A 451 7.54 30.97 5.26
CA LEU A 451 6.87 32.02 6.04
C LEU A 451 7.03 33.40 5.44
N GLN A 452 8.18 33.69 4.81
CA GLN A 452 8.53 34.98 4.25
C GLN A 452 8.32 35.00 2.75
N LYS A 453 7.90 36.19 2.22
CA LYS A 453 7.67 36.43 0.78
C LYS A 453 8.92 36.10 -0.06
N VAL A 454 10.11 36.47 0.45
CA VAL A 454 11.37 36.17 -0.24
C VAL A 454 11.60 34.67 -0.44
N HIS A 455 11.35 33.84 0.56
CA HIS A 455 11.53 32.39 0.44
C HIS A 455 10.51 31.78 -0.53
N ARG A 456 9.25 32.25 -0.54
CA ARG A 456 8.24 31.84 -1.51
C ARG A 456 8.65 32.22 -2.94
N ALA A 457 9.06 33.45 -3.14
CA ALA A 457 9.52 33.95 -4.45
C ALA A 457 10.71 33.16 -4.99
N GLU A 458 11.75 32.93 -4.17
CA GLU A 458 12.92 32.13 -4.55
C GLU A 458 12.58 30.70 -4.89
N THR A 459 11.61 30.09 -4.17
CA THR A 459 11.18 28.73 -4.46
C THR A 459 10.36 28.68 -5.74
N LEU A 460 9.43 29.61 -5.96
CA LEU A 460 8.66 29.73 -7.20
C LEU A 460 9.53 29.93 -8.44
N GLN A 461 10.68 30.61 -8.29
CA GLN A 461 11.66 30.76 -9.38
C GLN A 461 12.24 29.42 -9.87
N ALA A 462 12.14 28.32 -9.08
CA ALA A 462 12.58 27.01 -9.54
C ALA A 462 11.82 26.52 -10.78
N ALA A 463 10.60 26.99 -11.01
CA ALA A 463 9.81 26.66 -12.19
C ALA A 463 10.15 27.50 -13.43
N GLN A 464 11.01 28.51 -13.32
CA GLN A 464 11.40 29.32 -14.49
C GLN A 464 12.02 28.46 -15.58
N HIS A 465 11.59 28.71 -16.82
CA HIS A 465 11.99 27.94 -18.02
C HIS A 465 11.50 26.46 -18.04
N THR A 466 10.51 26.12 -17.22
CA THR A 466 9.79 24.83 -17.30
C THR A 466 8.38 25.04 -17.83
N LYS A 467 7.67 23.95 -18.13
CA LYS A 467 6.25 23.98 -18.55
C LYS A 467 5.29 23.86 -17.36
N ALA A 468 5.81 23.77 -16.13
CA ALA A 468 5.01 23.51 -14.95
C ALA A 468 4.10 24.72 -14.63
N GLU A 469 2.82 24.46 -14.49
CA GLU A 469 1.89 25.43 -13.92
C GLU A 469 2.11 25.51 -12.41
N THR A 470 2.25 26.74 -11.90
CA THR A 470 2.56 26.98 -10.48
C THR A 470 1.31 27.29 -9.68
N LEU A 471 1.22 26.69 -8.48
CA LEU A 471 0.19 27.00 -7.47
C LEU A 471 0.86 27.24 -6.12
N LEU A 472 0.60 28.40 -5.50
CA LEU A 472 1.01 28.70 -4.13
C LEU A 472 -0.16 28.43 -3.18
N VAL A 473 0.03 27.51 -2.20
CA VAL A 473 -1.01 27.16 -1.23
C VAL A 473 -0.58 27.61 0.16
N GLY A 474 -1.33 28.53 0.73
CA GLY A 474 -1.16 29.00 2.11
C GLY A 474 -2.13 28.33 3.07
N LEU A 475 -1.63 27.75 4.16
CA LEU A 475 -2.47 27.20 5.23
C LEU A 475 -2.48 28.17 6.42
N ARG A 476 -3.66 28.67 6.75
CA ARG A 476 -3.92 29.47 7.94
C ARG A 476 -4.33 28.59 9.10
N ILE A 477 -3.80 28.89 10.28
CA ILE A 477 -4.14 28.21 11.53
C ILE A 477 -4.01 29.20 12.68
N ASN A 478 -4.85 29.03 13.72
CA ASN A 478 -4.70 29.77 14.96
C ASN A 478 -3.68 29.10 15.89
N GLU A 479 -3.08 29.87 16.81
CA GLU A 479 -2.06 29.36 17.75
C GLU A 479 -2.55 28.19 18.61
N PRO A 480 -3.75 28.22 19.23
CA PRO A 480 -4.20 27.11 20.07
C PRO A 480 -4.24 25.77 19.33
N LEU A 481 -4.80 25.74 18.14
CA LEU A 481 -4.91 24.51 17.34
C LEU A 481 -3.54 24.02 16.85
N ALA A 482 -2.66 24.93 16.42
CA ALA A 482 -1.29 24.60 16.00
C ALA A 482 -0.49 23.99 17.16
N SER A 483 -0.55 24.63 18.34
CA SER A 483 0.14 24.18 19.56
C SER A 483 -0.38 22.83 20.04
N GLN A 484 -1.70 22.61 20.00
CA GLN A 484 -2.30 21.32 20.33
C GLN A 484 -1.78 20.22 19.39
N ARG A 485 -1.85 20.42 18.07
CA ARG A 485 -1.40 19.44 17.08
C ARG A 485 0.10 19.09 17.21
N VAL A 486 0.95 20.07 17.49
CA VAL A 486 2.38 19.83 17.73
C VAL A 486 2.59 19.02 18.99
N THR A 487 1.87 19.32 20.09
CA THR A 487 1.92 18.58 21.34
C THR A 487 1.44 17.14 21.18
N ASP A 488 0.31 16.92 20.50
CA ASP A 488 -0.23 15.57 20.28
C ASP A 488 0.72 14.73 19.42
N ARG A 489 1.30 15.35 18.38
CA ARG A 489 2.26 14.70 17.49
C ARG A 489 3.57 14.31 18.19
N SER A 490 4.05 15.11 19.15
CA SER A 490 5.27 14.79 19.91
C SER A 490 5.17 13.52 20.76
N ARG A 491 3.93 13.03 20.99
CA ARG A 491 3.65 11.77 21.69
C ARG A 491 3.58 10.55 20.78
N GLN A 492 3.55 10.77 19.45
CA GLN A 492 3.45 9.72 18.44
C GLN A 492 4.84 9.32 17.95
N THR A 493 5.01 8.03 17.61
CA THR A 493 6.22 7.52 16.94
C THR A 493 6.18 7.81 15.44
N GLY A 494 7.35 8.00 14.81
CA GLY A 494 7.44 8.22 13.34
C GLY A 494 7.24 9.66 12.90
N ASN A 495 7.36 10.64 13.82
CA ASN A 495 7.26 12.06 13.48
C ASN A 495 8.55 12.59 12.83
N ILE A 496 8.41 13.23 11.64
CA ILE A 496 9.56 13.84 10.94
C ILE A 496 9.89 15.25 11.41
N SER A 497 8.95 15.96 12.06
CA SER A 497 9.12 17.37 12.43
C SER A 497 9.35 17.48 13.96
N ASP A 498 10.40 18.18 14.34
CA ASP A 498 10.83 18.40 15.73
C ASP A 498 10.31 19.74 16.30
N ALA A 499 9.29 20.35 15.68
CA ALA A 499 8.76 21.64 16.11
C ALA A 499 8.10 21.57 17.50
N THR A 500 8.38 22.59 18.32
CA THR A 500 7.78 22.80 19.64
C THR A 500 6.73 23.91 19.61
N VAL A 501 5.99 24.07 20.73
CA VAL A 501 5.00 25.18 20.86
C VAL A 501 5.66 26.55 20.75
N GLU A 502 6.88 26.71 21.28
CA GLU A 502 7.66 27.95 21.18
C GLU A 502 7.98 28.27 19.72
N ILE A 503 8.42 27.26 18.94
CA ILE A 503 8.68 27.43 17.51
C ILE A 503 7.41 27.84 16.75
N VAL A 504 6.24 27.28 17.09
CA VAL A 504 4.97 27.70 16.49
C VAL A 504 4.68 29.18 16.71
N ARG A 505 4.89 29.67 17.95
CA ARG A 505 4.67 31.09 18.28
C ARG A 505 5.62 32.01 17.52
N ASP A 506 6.90 31.66 17.46
CA ASP A 506 7.89 32.43 16.70
C ASP A 506 7.56 32.46 15.21
N GLN A 507 7.14 31.34 14.64
CA GLN A 507 6.72 31.24 13.25
C GLN A 507 5.48 32.09 12.93
N LEU A 508 4.49 32.14 13.84
CA LEU A 508 3.30 32.98 13.69
C LEU A 508 3.65 34.47 13.71
N MET A 509 4.64 34.89 14.52
CA MET A 509 5.11 36.28 14.54
C MET A 509 5.92 36.66 13.30
N GLN A 510 6.65 35.72 12.70
CA GLN A 510 7.51 35.97 11.52
C GLN A 510 6.77 35.79 10.19
N ARG A 511 5.54 35.27 10.23
CA ARG A 511 4.78 34.96 9.02
C ARG A 511 4.34 36.22 8.30
N GLU A 512 4.67 36.32 7.01
CA GLU A 512 4.14 37.29 6.07
C GLU A 512 2.95 36.71 5.33
N GLU A 513 1.83 37.45 5.27
CA GLU A 513 0.64 37.07 4.51
C GLU A 513 0.99 36.90 3.02
N ILE A 514 0.29 35.96 2.37
CA ILE A 514 0.43 35.76 0.92
C ILE A 514 -0.34 36.86 0.21
N GLU A 515 0.33 37.57 -0.68
CA GLU A 515 -0.25 38.62 -1.50
C GLU A 515 -0.59 38.13 -2.91
N PRO A 516 -1.63 38.68 -3.57
CA PRO A 516 -2.09 38.25 -4.89
C PRO A 516 -1.04 38.33 -6.01
N ASP A 517 0.01 39.16 -5.84
CA ASP A 517 1.09 39.37 -6.81
C ASP A 517 2.23 38.34 -6.71
N GLU A 518 2.22 37.47 -5.70
CA GLU A 518 3.30 36.50 -5.48
C GLU A 518 3.29 35.33 -6.46
N ALA A 519 2.12 34.92 -6.96
CA ALA A 519 1.98 33.83 -7.92
C ALA A 519 0.77 34.04 -8.86
N ASN A 520 0.86 33.50 -10.08
CA ASN A 520 -0.25 33.51 -11.03
C ASN A 520 -1.50 32.79 -10.53
N SER A 521 -1.31 31.80 -9.67
CA SER A 521 -2.37 31.06 -8.98
C SER A 521 -1.99 30.88 -7.52
N TYR A 522 -2.89 31.24 -6.63
CA TYR A 522 -2.73 30.98 -5.20
C TYR A 522 -4.05 30.56 -4.57
N LEU A 523 -3.95 29.82 -3.46
CA LEU A 523 -5.07 29.32 -2.68
C LEU A 523 -4.76 29.52 -1.20
N ILE A 524 -5.72 30.02 -0.44
CA ILE A 524 -5.61 30.14 1.02
C ILE A 524 -6.66 29.23 1.66
N LEU A 525 -6.20 28.30 2.48
CA LEU A 525 -7.03 27.31 3.16
C LEU A 525 -6.98 27.50 4.68
N ASP A 526 -8.07 27.20 5.36
CA ASP A 526 -8.11 27.13 6.81
C ASP A 526 -7.77 25.70 7.27
N SER A 527 -6.74 25.60 8.11
CA SER A 527 -6.35 24.30 8.69
C SER A 527 -7.35 23.74 9.70
N GLY A 528 -8.34 24.51 10.11
CA GLY A 528 -9.49 24.08 10.92
C GLY A 528 -10.52 23.29 10.12
N ASP A 529 -10.53 23.44 8.79
CA ASP A 529 -11.39 22.66 7.91
C ASP A 529 -10.94 21.19 7.85
N SER A 530 -11.85 20.31 7.39
CA SER A 530 -11.53 18.90 7.28
C SER A 530 -10.41 18.64 6.25
N PHE A 531 -9.59 17.60 6.50
CA PHE A 531 -8.56 17.14 5.57
C PHE A 531 -9.12 16.92 4.16
N LYS A 532 -10.25 16.24 4.06
CA LYS A 532 -10.95 15.98 2.79
C LYS A 532 -11.27 17.27 2.03
N TYR A 533 -11.85 18.25 2.72
CA TYR A 533 -12.21 19.53 2.09
C TYR A 533 -10.97 20.24 1.53
N ASN A 534 -9.92 20.37 2.34
CA ASN A 534 -8.69 21.04 1.93
C ASN A 534 -7.98 20.32 0.78
N LEU A 535 -7.97 18.98 0.78
CA LEU A 535 -7.43 18.17 -0.32
C LEU A 535 -8.20 18.41 -1.61
N GLU A 536 -9.53 18.36 -1.57
CA GLU A 536 -10.38 18.56 -2.75
C GLU A 536 -10.26 19.98 -3.32
N GLU A 537 -10.12 21.02 -2.49
CA GLU A 537 -9.94 22.40 -2.96
C GLU A 537 -8.60 22.56 -3.73
N ILE A 538 -7.51 21.93 -3.26
CA ILE A 538 -6.24 21.95 -4.01
C ILE A 538 -6.42 21.20 -5.34
N LEU A 539 -7.02 20.00 -5.31
CA LEU A 539 -7.20 19.19 -6.53
C LEU A 539 -8.05 19.92 -7.57
N LYS A 540 -9.16 20.54 -7.18
CA LYS A 540 -9.99 21.38 -8.07
C LYS A 540 -9.17 22.52 -8.68
N SER A 541 -8.30 23.17 -7.90
CA SER A 541 -7.49 24.28 -8.37
C SER A 541 -6.46 23.88 -9.44
N ILE A 542 -6.09 22.60 -9.52
CA ILE A 542 -5.14 22.07 -10.51
C ILE A 542 -5.81 21.33 -11.67
N GLU A 543 -7.08 20.90 -11.53
CA GLU A 543 -7.86 20.24 -12.60
C GLU A 543 -8.49 21.25 -13.57
N VAL A 544 -8.82 22.46 -13.12
CA VAL A 544 -9.64 23.46 -13.85
C VAL A 544 -8.89 24.20 -14.97
N ARG A 545 -7.72 23.72 -15.42
CA ARG A 545 -7.00 24.42 -16.50
C ARG A 545 -6.60 23.48 -17.64
#